data_dc18259f90669613047df07761ebd4a0
#
_entry.id   dc18259f90669613047df07761ebd4a0
#
_cell.length_a   1.000
_cell.length_b   1.000
_cell.length_c   1.000
_cell.angle_alpha   90.00
_cell.angle_beta   90.00
_cell.angle_gamma   90.00
#
_symmetry.space_group_name_H-M   'P 1'
#
loop_
_entity.id
_entity.type
_entity.pdbx_description
1 polymer ?
#
loop_
_entity_poly.entity_id
_entity_poly.type
_entity_poly.pdbx_seq_one_letter_code
_entity_poly.pdbx_strand_id
1 'polypeptide(L)'
;VYKTMYQHKVPEFLNNIIVLDGDVKNPDQGWNNYPHNKNFAFLPTMLAPERMIYEMLFGMDETDEFWDNSLSGYSKDVCFRDYPNQLSEIDDIKDWFEGQKDNAGRSYSKFLKEWKKRNPHEVEKFVQEFIRAYDYVAVKTGFETLGDEEQ
;
A
#
# COMPACT_ATOMS: atom_id res chain seq x y z
N VAL A 1 7.55 5.42 16.93
CA VAL A 1 6.42 5.43 17.89
C VAL A 1 5.92 4.02 18.12
N TYR A 2 5.36 3.31 17.15
CA TYR A 2 4.72 1.99 17.33
C TYR A 2 5.66 0.92 17.87
N LYS A 3 6.92 0.89 17.43
CA LYS A 3 7.93 -0.03 17.95
C LYS A 3 8.12 0.13 19.46
N THR A 4 8.19 1.37 19.93
CA THR A 4 8.33 1.69 21.35
C THR A 4 7.09 1.27 22.14
N MET A 5 5.88 1.58 21.63
CA MET A 5 4.62 1.18 22.26
C MET A 5 4.50 -0.34 22.41
N TYR A 6 4.92 -1.08 21.38
CA TYR A 6 4.96 -2.54 21.41
C TYR A 6 5.93 -3.06 22.46
N GLN A 7 7.18 -2.55 22.47
CA GLN A 7 8.21 -2.98 23.42
C GLN A 7 7.80 -2.75 24.87
N HIS A 8 7.09 -1.66 25.13
CA HIS A 8 6.59 -1.32 26.47
C HIS A 8 5.20 -1.89 26.79
N LYS A 9 4.63 -2.72 25.88
CA LYS A 9 3.30 -3.35 26.06
C LYS A 9 2.21 -2.34 26.43
N VAL A 10 2.23 -1.18 25.81
CA VAL A 10 1.25 -0.12 26.05
C VAL A 10 -0.16 -0.64 25.69
N PRO A 11 -1.13 -0.61 26.62
CA PRO A 11 -2.46 -1.18 26.38
C PRO A 11 -3.17 -0.58 25.16
N GLU A 12 -3.03 0.72 24.95
CA GLU A 12 -3.63 1.44 23.82
C GLU A 12 -3.14 0.92 22.46
N PHE A 13 -1.92 0.38 22.41
CA PHE A 13 -1.38 -0.25 21.20
C PHE A 13 -2.23 -1.45 20.76
N LEU A 14 -2.71 -2.26 21.72
CA LEU A 14 -3.47 -3.47 21.45
C LEU A 14 -4.94 -3.19 21.09
N ASN A 15 -5.42 -1.97 21.35
CA ASN A 15 -6.78 -1.55 21.05
C ASN A 15 -6.91 -0.79 19.72
N ASN A 16 -5.83 -0.76 18.93
CA ASN A 16 -5.80 -0.11 17.63
C ASN A 16 -5.37 -1.10 16.55
N ILE A 17 -5.97 -0.96 15.38
CA ILE A 17 -5.47 -1.61 14.17
C ILE A 17 -4.32 -0.74 13.66
N ILE A 18 -3.21 -1.39 13.34
CA ILE A 18 -2.02 -0.73 12.81
C ILE A 18 -1.79 -1.24 11.41
N VAL A 19 -1.93 -0.35 10.43
CA VAL A 19 -1.61 -0.64 9.04
C VAL A 19 -0.21 -0.09 8.75
N LEU A 20 0.65 -0.95 8.26
CA LEU A 20 2.04 -0.64 7.94
C LEU A 20 2.29 -0.79 6.44
N ASP A 21 3.31 -0.11 5.94
CA ASP A 21 3.75 -0.27 4.57
C ASP A 21 4.22 -1.71 4.30
N GLY A 22 4.08 -2.16 3.07
CA GLY A 22 4.40 -3.54 2.70
C GLY A 22 5.88 -3.87 2.81
N ASP A 23 6.77 -2.90 2.59
CA ASP A 23 8.23 -3.05 2.70
C ASP A 23 8.71 -3.35 4.12
N VAL A 24 7.92 -3.01 5.13
CA VAL A 24 8.18 -3.37 6.54
C VAL A 24 8.24 -4.89 6.75
N LYS A 25 7.61 -5.68 5.87
CA LYS A 25 7.71 -7.15 5.87
C LYS A 25 9.11 -7.64 5.48
N ASN A 26 9.93 -6.78 4.89
CA ASN A 26 11.28 -7.14 4.50
C ASN A 26 12.12 -7.45 5.75
N PRO A 27 12.77 -8.63 5.84
CA PRO A 27 13.63 -9.02 6.96
C PRO A 27 14.70 -7.98 7.31
N ASP A 28 15.22 -7.28 6.31
CA ASP A 28 16.28 -6.28 6.47
C ASP A 28 15.80 -5.01 7.20
N GLN A 29 14.49 -4.79 7.30
CA GLN A 29 13.91 -3.65 8.03
C GLN A 29 13.82 -3.86 9.55
N GLY A 30 14.31 -4.97 10.06
CA GLY A 30 14.38 -5.25 11.50
C GLY A 30 13.04 -5.47 12.19
N TRP A 31 11.98 -5.77 11.43
CA TRP A 31 10.64 -6.06 11.92
C TRP A 31 10.34 -7.56 12.04
N ASN A 32 11.34 -8.43 11.87
CA ASN A 32 11.21 -9.89 11.89
C ASN A 32 10.55 -10.45 13.16
N ASN A 33 10.57 -9.70 14.25
CA ASN A 33 10.00 -10.11 15.53
C ASN A 33 8.55 -9.61 15.75
N TYR A 34 7.96 -8.91 14.78
CA TYR A 34 6.63 -8.32 14.91
C TYR A 34 5.49 -8.99 14.12
N PRO A 35 5.72 -9.98 13.23
CA PRO A 35 4.68 -10.55 12.39
C PRO A 35 3.58 -11.29 13.16
N HIS A 36 3.74 -11.48 14.46
CA HIS A 36 2.77 -12.19 15.29
C HIS A 36 1.76 -11.28 16.00
N ASN A 37 1.84 -9.98 15.81
CA ASN A 37 0.84 -9.09 16.37
C ASN A 37 -0.44 -9.15 15.56
N LYS A 38 -1.47 -9.67 16.21
CA LYS A 38 -2.76 -9.91 15.59
C LYS A 38 -3.50 -8.64 15.17
N ASN A 39 -3.10 -7.48 15.71
CA ASN A 39 -3.67 -6.16 15.39
C ASN A 39 -2.94 -5.45 14.24
N PHE A 40 -1.97 -6.10 13.59
CA PHE A 40 -1.29 -5.56 12.41
C PHE A 40 -1.94 -6.05 11.12
N ALA A 41 -2.01 -5.14 10.15
CA ALA A 41 -2.19 -5.44 8.74
C ALA A 41 -1.09 -4.71 7.94
N PHE A 42 -0.68 -5.29 6.83
CA PHE A 42 0.36 -4.73 5.97
C PHE A 42 -0.24 -4.40 4.62
N LEU A 43 0.10 -3.23 4.08
CA LEU A 43 -0.26 -2.90 2.71
C LEU A 43 0.23 -3.98 1.74
N PRO A 44 -0.44 -4.12 0.59
CA PRO A 44 -0.10 -5.15 -0.40
C PRO A 44 1.37 -5.13 -0.79
N THR A 45 1.85 -6.28 -1.26
CA THR A 45 3.22 -6.50 -1.72
C THR A 45 4.28 -6.43 -0.60
N MET A 46 5.56 -6.43 -0.99
CA MET A 46 6.71 -6.19 -0.11
C MET A 46 7.44 -4.88 -0.50
N LEU A 47 6.72 -3.97 -1.12
CA LEU A 47 7.24 -2.70 -1.64
C LEU A 47 6.60 -1.54 -0.89
N ALA A 48 7.31 -0.42 -0.82
CA ALA A 48 6.70 0.85 -0.46
C ALA A 48 5.60 1.22 -1.47
N PRO A 49 4.50 1.89 -1.05
CA PRO A 49 3.38 2.21 -1.94
C PRO A 49 3.77 2.98 -3.20
N GLU A 50 4.71 3.92 -3.08
CA GLU A 50 5.22 4.70 -4.19
C GLU A 50 5.94 3.83 -5.21
N ARG A 51 6.76 2.90 -4.75
CA ARG A 51 7.48 1.93 -5.60
C ARG A 51 6.51 1.00 -6.30
N MET A 52 5.50 0.52 -5.59
CA MET A 52 4.46 -0.35 -6.15
C MET A 52 3.75 0.32 -7.35
N ILE A 53 3.37 1.58 -7.20
CA ILE A 53 2.73 2.36 -8.26
C ILE A 53 3.72 2.65 -9.39
N TYR A 54 4.95 3.06 -9.05
CA TYR A 54 6.00 3.33 -10.02
C TYR A 54 6.26 2.13 -10.92
N GLU A 55 6.50 0.95 -10.34
CA GLU A 55 6.81 -0.27 -11.10
C GLU A 55 5.67 -0.67 -12.04
N MET A 56 4.42 -0.54 -11.58
CA MET A 56 3.26 -0.78 -12.44
C MET A 56 3.25 0.18 -13.65
N LEU A 57 3.33 1.48 -13.40
CA LEU A 57 3.22 2.48 -14.47
C LEU A 57 4.41 2.45 -15.43
N PHE A 58 5.62 2.28 -14.90
CA PHE A 58 6.83 2.19 -15.73
C PHE A 58 6.83 0.93 -16.60
N GLY A 59 6.33 -0.20 -16.06
CA GLY A 59 6.22 -1.46 -16.78
C GLY A 59 5.08 -1.53 -17.81
N MET A 60 4.13 -0.58 -17.81
CA MET A 60 3.05 -0.55 -18.80
C MET A 60 3.59 -0.22 -20.19
N ASP A 61 3.01 -0.82 -21.22
CA ASP A 61 3.25 -0.42 -22.61
C ASP A 61 2.71 1.00 -22.86
N GLU A 62 3.34 1.74 -23.77
CA GLU A 62 2.90 3.09 -24.16
C GLU A 62 1.51 3.07 -24.81
N THR A 63 1.12 1.95 -25.40
CA THR A 63 -0.19 1.71 -26.04
C THR A 63 -1.23 1.12 -25.08
N ASP A 64 -0.91 1.02 -23.78
CA ASP A 64 -1.85 0.49 -22.80
C ASP A 64 -3.10 1.39 -22.70
N GLU A 65 -4.28 0.79 -22.68
CA GLU A 65 -5.57 1.50 -22.60
C GLU A 65 -5.69 2.44 -21.39
N PHE A 66 -4.88 2.21 -20.36
CA PHE A 66 -4.83 3.09 -19.20
C PHE A 66 -4.44 4.52 -19.57
N TRP A 67 -3.46 4.68 -20.48
CA TRP A 67 -3.00 6.00 -20.91
C TRP A 67 -4.05 6.73 -21.73
N ASP A 68 -4.79 6.01 -22.57
CA ASP A 68 -5.82 6.59 -23.43
C ASP A 68 -7.09 6.99 -22.68
N ASN A 69 -7.50 6.18 -21.70
CA ASN A 69 -8.82 6.28 -21.09
C ASN A 69 -8.83 6.99 -19.72
N SER A 70 -7.68 7.09 -19.07
CA SER A 70 -7.67 7.50 -17.67
C SER A 70 -7.45 8.97 -17.44
N LEU A 71 -6.66 9.62 -18.27
CA LEU A 71 -6.23 10.99 -18.04
C LEU A 71 -6.07 11.72 -19.40
N SER A 72 -7.00 12.59 -19.77
CA SER A 72 -6.87 13.39 -20.99
C SER A 72 -5.52 14.11 -21.02
N GLY A 73 -4.70 13.80 -22.05
CA GLY A 73 -3.39 14.38 -22.25
C GLY A 73 -2.26 13.85 -21.35
N TYR A 74 -2.48 12.77 -20.62
CA TYR A 74 -1.47 12.16 -19.77
C TYR A 74 -1.05 10.81 -20.34
N SER A 75 0.08 10.78 -20.99
CA SER A 75 0.71 9.58 -21.56
C SER A 75 1.86 9.09 -20.69
N LYS A 76 2.39 7.91 -21.01
CA LYS A 76 3.61 7.41 -20.37
C LYS A 76 4.78 8.40 -20.48
N ASP A 77 4.98 9.02 -21.65
CA ASP A 77 6.01 10.02 -21.87
C ASP A 77 5.85 11.25 -20.99
N VAL A 78 4.61 11.67 -20.73
CA VAL A 78 4.33 12.79 -19.83
C VAL A 78 4.60 12.39 -18.39
N CYS A 79 4.21 11.18 -18.00
CA CYS A 79 4.40 10.64 -16.65
C CYS A 79 5.89 10.52 -16.27
N PHE A 80 6.73 10.15 -17.23
CA PHE A 80 8.17 9.90 -17.01
C PHE A 80 9.09 10.90 -17.70
N ARG A 81 8.58 12.08 -18.07
CA ARG A 81 9.36 13.08 -18.81
C ARG A 81 10.68 13.46 -18.14
N ASP A 82 10.63 13.68 -16.83
CA ASP A 82 11.79 14.10 -16.06
C ASP A 82 12.64 12.92 -15.57
N TYR A 83 12.13 11.71 -15.72
CA TYR A 83 12.75 10.45 -15.28
C TYR A 83 12.61 9.37 -16.38
N PRO A 84 13.24 9.56 -17.55
CA PRO A 84 13.04 8.66 -18.69
C PRO A 84 13.68 7.29 -18.51
N ASN A 85 14.63 7.17 -17.57
CA ASN A 85 15.28 5.90 -17.24
C ASN A 85 14.65 5.27 -16.00
N GLN A 86 14.72 3.94 -15.93
CA GLN A 86 14.22 3.21 -14.75
C GLN A 86 14.97 3.65 -13.48
N LEU A 87 14.20 4.04 -12.47
CA LEU A 87 14.71 4.40 -11.16
C LEU A 87 14.89 3.15 -10.30
N SER A 88 15.99 3.09 -9.55
CA SER A 88 16.29 2.01 -8.59
C SER A 88 16.16 2.46 -7.14
N GLU A 89 16.55 3.71 -6.87
CA GLU A 89 16.57 4.24 -5.51
C GLU A 89 15.18 4.69 -5.06
N ILE A 90 14.86 4.41 -3.80
CA ILE A 90 13.52 4.73 -3.27
C ILE A 90 13.30 6.23 -3.15
N ASP A 91 14.33 7.01 -2.88
CA ASP A 91 14.22 8.46 -2.74
C ASP A 91 13.91 9.11 -4.10
N ASP A 92 14.56 8.65 -5.18
CA ASP A 92 14.25 9.10 -6.54
C ASP A 92 12.81 8.75 -6.95
N ILE A 93 12.33 7.57 -6.55
CA ILE A 93 10.94 7.15 -6.80
C ILE A 93 9.95 8.02 -6.02
N LYS A 94 10.26 8.38 -4.79
CA LYS A 94 9.44 9.30 -4.01
C LYS A 94 9.40 10.69 -4.62
N ASP A 95 10.52 11.20 -5.08
CA ASP A 95 10.60 12.49 -5.77
C ASP A 95 9.78 12.48 -7.06
N TRP A 96 9.88 11.40 -7.85
CA TRP A 96 9.03 11.20 -9.02
C TRP A 96 7.54 11.20 -8.63
N PHE A 97 7.18 10.44 -7.59
CA PHE A 97 5.79 10.31 -7.14
C PHE A 97 5.23 11.63 -6.62
N GLU A 98 6.01 12.40 -5.87
CA GLU A 98 5.66 13.75 -5.43
C GLU A 98 5.40 14.69 -6.60
N GLY A 99 6.22 14.62 -7.65
CA GLY A 99 6.04 15.39 -8.88
C GLY A 99 4.73 15.13 -9.63
N GLN A 100 4.08 13.97 -9.39
CA GLN A 100 2.77 13.67 -9.97
C GLN A 100 1.61 14.44 -9.31
N LYS A 101 1.83 15.08 -8.15
CA LYS A 101 0.78 15.82 -7.42
C LYS A 101 0.23 17.00 -8.21
N ASP A 102 1.11 17.76 -8.83
CA ASP A 102 0.75 19.03 -9.51
C ASP A 102 -0.03 18.79 -10.80
N ASN A 103 0.19 17.65 -11.43
CA ASN A 103 -0.53 17.28 -12.64
C ASN A 103 -1.89 16.69 -12.37
N ALA A 104 -2.17 16.30 -11.13
CA ALA A 104 -3.43 15.66 -10.84
C ALA A 104 -3.61 15.26 -9.36
N GLY A 105 -4.14 16.08 -8.52
CA GLY A 105 -4.77 15.60 -7.27
C GLY A 105 -5.83 14.51 -7.50
N ARG A 106 -6.05 14.14 -8.75
CA ARG A 106 -6.89 13.04 -9.23
C ARG A 106 -6.08 11.80 -9.70
N SER A 107 -4.77 11.93 -9.91
CA SER A 107 -3.96 10.85 -10.50
C SER A 107 -3.73 9.72 -9.54
N TYR A 108 -3.45 9.98 -8.27
CA TYR A 108 -3.19 8.93 -7.30
C TYR A 108 -4.35 7.96 -7.13
N SER A 109 -5.58 8.46 -7.08
CA SER A 109 -6.75 7.58 -6.99
C SER A 109 -6.93 6.72 -8.25
N LYS A 110 -6.56 7.24 -9.42
CA LYS A 110 -6.61 6.49 -10.69
C LYS A 110 -5.48 5.46 -10.75
N PHE A 111 -4.27 5.82 -10.34
CA PHE A 111 -3.15 4.89 -10.26
C PHE A 111 -3.47 3.72 -9.32
N LEU A 112 -3.97 4.03 -8.13
CA LEU A 112 -4.36 3.00 -7.17
C LEU A 112 -5.52 2.14 -7.67
N LYS A 113 -6.51 2.75 -8.34
CA LYS A 113 -7.63 2.01 -8.95
C LYS A 113 -7.15 1.04 -10.01
N GLU A 114 -6.24 1.48 -10.88
CA GLU A 114 -5.67 0.62 -11.91
C GLU A 114 -4.80 -0.48 -11.30
N TRP A 115 -3.99 -0.15 -10.29
CA TRP A 115 -3.19 -1.15 -9.60
C TRP A 115 -4.08 -2.24 -8.98
N LYS A 116 -5.16 -1.87 -8.30
CA LYS A 116 -6.12 -2.83 -7.73
C LYS A 116 -6.76 -3.71 -8.79
N LYS A 117 -7.13 -3.15 -9.95
CA LYS A 117 -7.69 -3.89 -11.08
C LYS A 117 -6.73 -4.97 -11.60
N ARG A 118 -5.43 -4.66 -11.64
CA ARG A 118 -4.38 -5.57 -12.14
C ARG A 118 -3.89 -6.57 -11.10
N ASN A 119 -4.11 -6.30 -9.82
CA ASN A 119 -3.60 -7.11 -8.71
C ASN A 119 -4.72 -7.52 -7.74
N PRO A 120 -5.82 -8.15 -8.20
CA PRO A 120 -6.97 -8.48 -7.36
C PRO A 120 -6.60 -9.42 -6.20
N HIS A 121 -5.67 -10.34 -6.43
CA HIS A 121 -5.23 -11.28 -5.42
C HIS A 121 -4.47 -10.61 -4.26
N GLU A 122 -3.62 -9.63 -4.56
CA GLU A 122 -2.93 -8.85 -3.51
C GLU A 122 -3.92 -7.99 -2.71
N VAL A 123 -4.95 -7.47 -3.38
CA VAL A 123 -6.03 -6.73 -2.70
C VAL A 123 -6.79 -7.66 -1.76
N GLU A 124 -7.16 -8.86 -2.22
CA GLU A 124 -7.86 -9.84 -1.42
C GLU A 124 -7.05 -10.25 -0.17
N LYS A 125 -5.77 -10.54 -0.33
CA LYS A 125 -4.88 -10.83 0.81
C LYS A 125 -4.87 -9.70 1.84
N PHE A 126 -4.76 -8.45 1.39
CA PHE A 126 -4.79 -7.30 2.28
C PHE A 126 -6.12 -7.20 3.02
N VAL A 127 -7.24 -7.38 2.31
CA VAL A 127 -8.58 -7.35 2.93
C VAL A 127 -8.71 -8.41 4.01
N GLN A 128 -8.25 -9.63 3.75
CA GLN A 128 -8.27 -10.72 4.74
C GLN A 128 -7.36 -10.42 5.95
N GLU A 129 -6.18 -9.88 5.75
CA GLU A 129 -5.31 -9.43 6.84
C GLU A 129 -5.95 -8.32 7.68
N PHE A 130 -6.59 -7.36 7.02
CA PHE A 130 -7.26 -6.26 7.69
C PHE A 130 -8.45 -6.74 8.51
N ILE A 131 -9.31 -7.60 7.96
CA ILE A 131 -10.45 -8.21 8.66
C ILE A 131 -9.95 -8.94 9.91
N ARG A 132 -8.92 -9.77 9.77
CA ARG A 132 -8.33 -10.49 10.92
C ARG A 132 -7.84 -9.53 12.01
N ALA A 133 -7.15 -8.46 11.63
CA ALA A 133 -6.66 -7.46 12.58
C ALA A 133 -7.82 -6.69 13.23
N TYR A 134 -8.84 -6.36 12.45
CA TYR A 134 -10.05 -5.70 12.93
C TYR A 134 -10.78 -6.59 13.95
N ASP A 135 -11.07 -7.85 13.61
CA ASP A 135 -11.82 -8.77 14.46
C ASP A 135 -11.10 -9.03 15.79
N TYR A 136 -9.76 -9.12 15.74
CA TYR A 136 -8.97 -9.23 16.95
C TYR A 136 -9.16 -8.03 17.90
N VAL A 137 -9.20 -6.83 17.36
CA VAL A 137 -9.42 -5.59 18.15
C VAL A 137 -10.89 -5.47 18.57
N ALA A 138 -11.82 -5.77 17.66
CA ALA A 138 -13.27 -5.72 17.91
C ALA A 138 -13.70 -6.60 19.08
N VAL A 139 -13.26 -7.85 19.10
CA VAL A 139 -13.52 -8.77 20.22
C VAL A 139 -13.04 -8.21 21.56
N LYS A 140 -11.86 -7.57 21.58
CA LYS A 140 -11.31 -6.98 22.81
C LYS A 140 -12.04 -5.73 23.28
N THR A 141 -12.57 -4.96 22.35
CA THR A 141 -13.20 -3.66 22.61
C THR A 141 -14.72 -3.72 22.64
N GLY A 142 -15.32 -4.91 22.40
CA GLY A 142 -16.76 -5.10 22.44
C GLY A 142 -17.51 -4.62 21.21
N PHE A 143 -16.83 -4.49 20.07
CA PHE A 143 -17.45 -4.21 18.77
C PHE A 143 -17.80 -5.52 18.03
N GLU A 144 -18.71 -5.41 17.07
CA GLU A 144 -19.03 -6.54 16.17
C GLU A 144 -17.85 -6.86 15.26
N THR A 145 -17.68 -8.14 14.93
CA THR A 145 -16.67 -8.63 14.00
C THR A 145 -17.15 -8.51 12.55
N LEU A 146 -16.22 -8.44 11.60
CA LEU A 146 -16.51 -8.38 10.16
C LEU A 146 -16.52 -9.76 9.50
N GLY A 147 -15.87 -10.76 10.15
CA GLY A 147 -15.68 -12.09 9.58
C GLY A 147 -16.78 -13.11 9.87
N ASP A 148 -17.80 -12.78 10.67
CA ASP A 148 -18.82 -13.73 11.17
C ASP A 148 -20.09 -13.84 10.29
N GLU A 149 -20.09 -13.36 9.05
CA GLU A 149 -21.28 -13.48 8.15
C GLU A 149 -21.35 -14.78 7.34
N GLU A 150 -20.53 -15.80 7.62
CA GLU A 150 -20.70 -17.13 7.02
C GLU A 150 -20.75 -18.23 8.08
N GLN A 151 -21.93 -18.45 8.64
CA GLN A 151 -22.38 -19.76 9.13
C GLN A 151 -23.74 -20.09 8.58
#